data_c752bbc8fc9391e2295af3829c3ba3cb
#
_entry.id   c752bbc8fc9391e2295af3829c3ba3cb
#
_cell.length_a   1.000
_cell.length_b   1.000
_cell.length_c   1.000
_cell.angle_alpha   90.00
_cell.angle_beta   90.00
_cell.angle_gamma   90.00
#
_symmetry.space_group_name_H-M   'P 1'
#
loop_
_entity.id
_entity.type
_entity.pdbx_description
1 polymer ?
#
loop_
_entity_poly.entity_id
_entity_poly.type
_entity_poly.pdbx_seq_one_letter_code
_entity_poly.pdbx_strand_id
1 'polypeptide(L)'
;MIFNNNTAQQTAELLLQINAIKLNSKNPFTWASGWKSPIYCDNRIILSFPAVRNYIRDEFAKHIEEKFGKPDVIAGVATGAIGIGILVAEAMGLPFVYVRPEPKKHGRQNQVEVEALRNEGAKIKGMAAIFTYGFPVSKERFEAANLDVFTLSNYENLLQKAVDKQYVSENELETLSAWNANPAEWNVEV
;
A
#
# COMPACT_ATOMS: atom_id res chain seq x y z
N MET A 1 -4.10 -10.97 -4.04
CA MET A 1 -3.62 -9.92 -3.15
C MET A 1 -4.72 -8.91 -2.79
N ILE A 2 -5.58 -8.42 -3.70
CA ILE A 2 -6.80 -7.68 -3.30
C ILE A 2 -7.80 -8.61 -2.63
N PHE A 3 -8.55 -8.08 -1.63
CA PHE A 3 -9.53 -8.89 -0.90
C PHE A 3 -10.86 -9.00 -1.66
N ASN A 4 -11.40 -7.87 -2.12
CA ASN A 4 -12.53 -7.84 -3.04
C ASN A 4 -12.45 -6.66 -4.02
N ASN A 5 -13.12 -6.81 -5.15
CA ASN A 5 -13.01 -5.84 -6.24
C ASN A 5 -13.74 -4.52 -5.94
N ASN A 6 -14.85 -4.55 -5.22
CA ASN A 6 -15.60 -3.33 -4.89
C ASN A 6 -14.79 -2.41 -3.96
N THR A 7 -14.21 -2.98 -2.89
CA THR A 7 -13.30 -2.24 -2.01
C THR A 7 -12.08 -1.71 -2.77
N ALA A 8 -11.54 -2.52 -3.71
CA ALA A 8 -10.36 -2.12 -4.48
C ALA A 8 -10.66 -0.92 -5.40
N GLN A 9 -11.78 -0.93 -6.09
CA GLN A 9 -12.26 0.16 -6.94
C GLN A 9 -12.55 1.43 -6.13
N GLN A 10 -13.27 1.30 -5.02
CA GLN A 10 -13.62 2.44 -4.16
C GLN A 10 -12.36 3.05 -3.51
N THR A 11 -11.44 2.22 -3.03
CA THR A 11 -10.17 2.68 -2.46
C THR A 11 -9.35 3.44 -3.51
N ALA A 12 -9.22 2.89 -4.73
CA ALA A 12 -8.51 3.54 -5.83
C ALA A 12 -9.08 4.93 -6.14
N GLU A 13 -10.40 5.03 -6.26
CA GLU A 13 -11.09 6.30 -6.51
C GLU A 13 -10.81 7.33 -5.42
N LEU A 14 -10.94 6.95 -4.15
CA LEU A 14 -10.69 7.85 -3.02
C LEU A 14 -9.23 8.33 -2.97
N LEU A 15 -8.26 7.45 -3.23
CA LEU A 15 -6.83 7.81 -3.25
C LEU A 15 -6.49 8.82 -4.36
N LEU A 16 -7.10 8.69 -5.55
CA LEU A 16 -6.97 9.67 -6.63
C LEU A 16 -7.64 10.99 -6.26
N GLN A 17 -8.85 10.96 -5.73
CA GLN A 17 -9.64 12.14 -5.40
C GLN A 17 -8.95 13.06 -4.39
N ILE A 18 -8.29 12.50 -3.39
CA ILE A 18 -7.56 13.28 -2.37
C ILE A 18 -6.10 13.56 -2.75
N ASN A 19 -5.66 13.20 -3.96
CA ASN A 19 -4.28 13.29 -4.41
C ASN A 19 -3.27 12.53 -3.52
N ALA A 20 -3.69 11.48 -2.81
CA ALA A 20 -2.79 10.54 -2.15
C ALA A 20 -1.98 9.74 -3.18
N ILE A 21 -2.58 9.47 -4.33
CA ILE A 21 -1.89 8.99 -5.53
C ILE A 21 -2.01 10.04 -6.64
N LYS A 22 -0.87 10.35 -7.25
CA LYS A 22 -0.74 11.29 -8.36
C LYS A 22 -0.17 10.57 -9.57
N LEU A 23 -0.76 10.81 -10.74
CA LEU A 23 -0.31 10.28 -12.02
C LEU A 23 0.19 11.43 -12.89
N ASN A 24 1.37 11.28 -13.48
CA ASN A 24 1.95 12.26 -14.41
C ASN A 24 2.94 11.54 -15.35
N SER A 25 2.45 11.10 -16.48
CA SER A 25 3.24 10.41 -17.51
C SER A 25 4.18 11.34 -18.26
N LYS A 26 3.79 12.61 -18.42
CA LYS A 26 4.56 13.61 -19.18
C LYS A 26 5.72 14.20 -18.38
N ASN A 27 5.53 14.40 -17.08
CA ASN A 27 6.55 14.93 -16.17
C ASN A 27 6.69 13.97 -14.98
N PRO A 28 7.41 12.85 -15.14
CA PRO A 28 7.50 11.83 -14.12
C PRO A 28 8.20 12.31 -12.86
N PHE A 29 7.79 11.73 -11.74
CA PHE A 29 8.42 11.93 -10.44
C PHE A 29 9.78 11.23 -10.40
N THR A 30 10.67 11.72 -9.54
CA THR A 30 11.90 11.01 -9.19
C THR A 30 11.76 10.48 -7.77
N TRP A 31 11.77 9.17 -7.61
CA TRP A 31 11.71 8.53 -6.30
C TRP A 31 13.05 8.66 -5.54
N ALA A 32 13.04 8.45 -4.23
CA ALA A 32 14.25 8.46 -3.42
C ALA A 32 15.30 7.43 -3.86
N SER A 33 14.87 6.37 -4.54
CA SER A 33 15.77 5.38 -5.19
C SER A 33 16.50 5.92 -6.42
N GLY A 34 16.11 7.09 -6.94
CA GLY A 34 16.56 7.63 -8.21
C GLY A 34 15.72 7.21 -9.42
N TRP A 35 14.79 6.28 -9.25
CA TRP A 35 13.93 5.84 -10.36
C TRP A 35 12.99 6.94 -10.82
N LYS A 36 12.81 7.03 -12.13
CA LYS A 36 11.73 7.81 -12.73
C LYS A 36 10.42 7.03 -12.63
N SER A 37 9.34 7.72 -12.29
CA SER A 37 8.04 7.10 -12.11
C SER A 37 6.91 8.03 -12.54
N PRO A 38 5.95 7.58 -13.35
CA PRO A 38 4.77 8.35 -13.70
C PRO A 38 3.72 8.38 -12.57
N ILE A 39 4.00 7.72 -11.45
CA ILE A 39 3.13 7.66 -10.28
C ILE A 39 3.88 8.05 -9.01
N TYR A 40 3.21 8.78 -8.13
CA TYR A 40 3.65 9.06 -6.77
C TYR A 40 2.53 8.73 -5.79
N CYS A 41 2.83 7.94 -4.76
CA CYS A 41 1.88 7.52 -3.74
C CYS A 41 2.36 7.97 -2.35
N ASP A 42 1.51 8.75 -1.66
CA ASP A 42 1.70 9.08 -0.25
C ASP A 42 0.40 8.85 0.52
N ASN A 43 0.24 7.65 1.04
CA ASN A 43 -0.94 7.26 1.79
C ASN A 43 -1.12 8.00 3.13
N ARG A 44 -0.11 8.74 3.61
CA ARG A 44 -0.23 9.56 4.84
C ARG A 44 -1.23 10.70 4.66
N ILE A 45 -1.44 11.15 3.42
CA ILE A 45 -2.43 12.17 3.06
C ILE A 45 -3.84 11.77 3.51
N ILE A 46 -4.17 10.47 3.53
CA ILE A 46 -5.46 9.94 3.99
C ILE A 46 -5.83 10.48 5.37
N LEU A 47 -4.87 10.64 6.27
CA LEU A 47 -5.10 11.08 7.65
C LEU A 47 -5.71 12.49 7.74
N SER A 48 -5.50 13.34 6.72
CA SER A 48 -6.05 14.69 6.63
C SER A 48 -7.50 14.74 6.12
N PHE A 49 -8.05 13.60 5.64
CA PHE A 49 -9.40 13.51 5.09
C PHE A 49 -10.27 12.56 5.93
N PRO A 50 -11.04 13.08 6.92
CA PRO A 50 -11.77 12.26 7.88
C PRO A 50 -12.67 11.19 7.26
N ALA A 51 -13.40 11.51 6.20
CA ALA A 51 -14.28 10.54 5.52
C ALA A 51 -13.47 9.39 4.89
N VAL A 52 -12.36 9.70 4.22
CA VAL A 52 -11.52 8.70 3.54
C VAL A 52 -10.79 7.84 4.56
N ARG A 53 -10.20 8.44 5.60
CA ARG A 53 -9.48 7.68 6.64
C ARG A 53 -10.41 6.74 7.41
N ASN A 54 -11.66 7.17 7.67
CA ASN A 54 -12.65 6.33 8.34
C ASN A 54 -13.04 5.14 7.45
N TYR A 55 -13.29 5.38 6.17
CA TYR A 55 -13.53 4.32 5.19
C TYR A 55 -12.38 3.31 5.17
N ILE A 56 -11.13 3.76 5.03
CA ILE A 56 -9.95 2.89 5.02
C ILE A 56 -9.81 2.11 6.33
N ARG A 57 -10.04 2.75 7.48
CA ARG A 57 -10.06 2.10 8.79
C ARG A 57 -11.08 0.97 8.85
N ASP A 58 -12.32 1.26 8.43
CA ASP A 58 -13.44 0.33 8.53
C ASP A 58 -13.24 -0.88 7.60
N GLU A 59 -12.76 -0.64 6.37
CA GLU A 59 -12.42 -1.71 5.44
C GLU A 59 -11.27 -2.58 5.97
N PHE A 60 -10.25 -1.99 6.59
CA PHE A 60 -9.20 -2.78 7.24
C PHE A 60 -9.74 -3.61 8.39
N ALA A 61 -10.48 -3.02 9.31
CA ALA A 61 -11.03 -3.73 10.47
C ALA A 61 -11.86 -4.94 10.03
N LYS A 62 -12.76 -4.72 9.06
CA LYS A 62 -13.60 -5.77 8.48
C LYS A 62 -12.78 -6.88 7.83
N HIS A 63 -11.88 -6.53 6.89
CA HIS A 63 -11.15 -7.54 6.12
C HIS A 63 -10.05 -8.26 6.93
N ILE A 64 -9.48 -7.62 7.94
CA ILE A 64 -8.58 -8.29 8.89
C ILE A 64 -9.34 -9.39 9.63
N GLU A 65 -10.53 -9.08 10.16
CA GLU A 65 -11.33 -10.06 10.90
C GLU A 65 -11.82 -11.20 10.01
N GLU A 66 -12.29 -10.88 8.79
CA GLU A 66 -12.74 -11.88 7.81
C GLU A 66 -11.62 -12.84 7.37
N LYS A 67 -10.41 -12.31 7.12
CA LYS A 67 -9.30 -13.10 6.57
C LYS A 67 -8.47 -13.81 7.63
N PHE A 68 -8.17 -13.12 8.71
CA PHE A 68 -7.21 -13.60 9.73
C PHE A 68 -7.87 -13.96 11.07
N GLY A 69 -9.19 -13.70 11.21
CA GLY A 69 -9.86 -13.70 12.51
C GLY A 69 -9.39 -12.52 13.39
N LYS A 70 -10.00 -12.36 14.55
CA LYS A 70 -9.63 -11.29 15.48
C LYS A 70 -8.21 -11.50 16.01
N PRO A 71 -7.27 -10.58 15.77
CA PRO A 71 -5.93 -10.64 16.35
C PRO A 71 -5.93 -10.14 17.80
N ASP A 72 -4.83 -10.37 18.52
CA ASP A 72 -4.66 -9.86 19.89
C ASP A 72 -4.12 -8.43 19.90
N VAL A 73 -3.45 -8.01 18.81
CA VAL A 73 -2.80 -6.71 18.68
C VAL A 73 -2.68 -6.30 17.22
N ILE A 74 -2.78 -5.01 16.95
CA ILE A 74 -2.47 -4.41 15.66
C ILE A 74 -1.09 -3.78 15.72
N ALA A 75 -0.21 -4.10 14.76
CA ALA A 75 1.11 -3.53 14.62
C ALA A 75 1.21 -2.62 13.39
N GLY A 76 1.56 -1.36 13.59
CA GLY A 76 1.79 -0.41 12.50
C GLY A 76 3.26 -0.33 12.11
N VAL A 77 3.55 -0.39 10.81
CA VAL A 77 4.91 -0.18 10.29
C VAL A 77 5.21 1.31 10.23
N ALA A 78 6.20 1.74 11.01
CA ALA A 78 6.58 3.14 11.05
C ALA A 78 7.22 3.61 9.73
N THR A 79 6.99 4.82 9.31
CA THR A 79 6.19 5.86 9.96
C THR A 79 4.77 5.89 9.37
N GLY A 80 4.62 5.43 8.12
CA GLY A 80 3.41 5.60 7.32
C GLY A 80 2.16 4.92 7.89
N ALA A 81 2.32 3.76 8.52
CA ALA A 81 1.18 2.99 9.03
C ALA A 81 0.86 3.24 10.51
N ILE A 82 1.57 4.13 11.21
CA ILE A 82 1.26 4.42 12.63
C ILE A 82 -0.15 5.01 12.74
N GLY A 83 -0.42 6.08 12.00
CA GLY A 83 -1.71 6.80 12.12
C GLY A 83 -2.92 5.95 11.76
N ILE A 84 -2.86 5.26 10.63
CA ILE A 84 -3.99 4.40 10.23
C ILE A 84 -4.06 3.14 11.09
N GLY A 85 -2.94 2.58 11.50
CA GLY A 85 -2.89 1.38 12.34
C GLY A 85 -3.53 1.59 13.72
N ILE A 86 -3.30 2.74 14.36
CA ILE A 86 -3.94 3.06 15.64
C ILE A 86 -5.45 3.22 15.48
N LEU A 87 -5.92 3.82 14.38
CA LEU A 87 -7.34 3.94 14.09
C LEU A 87 -8.00 2.58 13.84
N VAL A 88 -7.32 1.65 13.18
CA VAL A 88 -7.79 0.26 13.00
C VAL A 88 -7.85 -0.47 14.34
N ALA A 89 -6.81 -0.34 15.17
CA ALA A 89 -6.79 -0.93 16.51
C ALA A 89 -7.95 -0.41 17.38
N GLU A 90 -8.20 0.89 17.36
CA GLU A 90 -9.31 1.52 18.05
C GLU A 90 -10.66 0.99 17.58
N ALA A 91 -10.88 0.91 16.24
CA ALA A 91 -12.12 0.38 15.67
C ALA A 91 -12.37 -1.10 16.02
N MET A 92 -11.30 -1.89 16.18
CA MET A 92 -11.39 -3.30 16.58
C MET A 92 -11.40 -3.52 18.09
N GLY A 93 -11.18 -2.46 18.90
CA GLY A 93 -11.07 -2.55 20.36
C GLY A 93 -9.82 -3.33 20.80
N LEU A 94 -8.68 -3.12 20.13
CA LEU A 94 -7.44 -3.87 20.32
C LEU A 94 -6.27 -2.98 20.74
N PRO A 95 -5.27 -3.52 21.48
CA PRO A 95 -4.01 -2.87 21.69
C PRO A 95 -3.30 -2.53 20.38
N PHE A 96 -2.50 -1.46 20.38
CA PHE A 96 -1.69 -1.04 19.26
C PHE A 96 -0.22 -0.97 19.66
N VAL A 97 0.64 -1.47 18.78
CA VAL A 97 2.09 -1.28 18.83
C VAL A 97 2.58 -0.78 17.46
N TYR A 98 3.77 -0.25 17.38
CA TYR A 98 4.40 0.00 16.09
C TYR A 98 5.83 -0.52 16.05
N VAL A 99 6.24 -0.93 14.86
CA VAL A 99 7.60 -1.39 14.59
C VAL A 99 8.32 -0.37 13.72
N ARG A 100 9.61 -0.17 13.99
CA ARG A 100 10.47 0.67 13.15
C ARG A 100 11.49 -0.20 12.45
N PRO A 101 11.79 0.06 11.18
CA PRO A 101 12.98 -0.51 10.57
C PRO A 101 14.19 -0.02 11.37
N GLU A 102 15.02 -0.93 11.88
CA GLU A 102 16.30 -0.53 12.45
C GLU A 102 17.11 0.24 11.41
N PRO A 103 17.83 1.30 11.80
CA PRO A 103 18.73 2.00 10.90
C PRO A 103 19.93 1.12 10.58
N LYS A 104 19.76 0.13 9.70
CA LYS A 104 20.86 -0.64 9.14
C LYS A 104 21.41 0.08 7.91
N LYS A 105 22.72 0.28 7.91
CA LYS A 105 23.45 1.02 6.88
C LYS A 105 23.34 0.46 5.46
N HIS A 106 22.71 -0.70 5.23
CA HIS A 106 22.55 -1.32 3.91
C HIS A 106 21.33 -2.27 3.85
N GLY A 107 20.42 -2.01 2.93
CA GLY A 107 19.49 -2.84 2.17
C GLY A 107 18.65 -3.94 2.83
N ARG A 108 17.34 -3.98 2.51
CA ARG A 108 16.28 -4.97 2.80
C ARG A 108 15.40 -4.63 4.00
N GLN A 109 14.51 -3.65 3.81
CA GLN A 109 13.77 -3.04 4.92
C GLN A 109 12.48 -3.77 5.34
N ASN A 110 11.80 -4.52 4.46
CA ASN A 110 10.46 -5.03 4.78
C ASN A 110 10.43 -6.38 5.51
N GLN A 111 11.50 -7.14 5.50
CA GLN A 111 11.59 -8.41 6.25
C GLN A 111 11.96 -8.20 7.72
N VAL A 112 12.70 -7.14 8.02
CA VAL A 112 13.22 -6.88 9.37
C VAL A 112 12.08 -6.61 10.36
N GLU A 113 11.00 -5.97 9.92
CA GLU A 113 9.87 -5.61 10.80
C GLU A 113 9.07 -6.84 11.24
N VAL A 114 8.81 -7.76 10.32
CA VAL A 114 8.12 -9.04 10.63
C VAL A 114 9.00 -9.93 11.49
N GLU A 115 10.30 -10.02 11.18
CA GLU A 115 11.27 -10.79 11.94
C GLU A 115 11.46 -10.22 13.36
N ALA A 116 11.49 -8.90 13.51
CA ALA A 116 11.57 -8.27 14.83
C ALA A 116 10.42 -8.68 15.73
N LEU A 117 9.18 -8.64 15.22
CA LEU A 117 8.01 -9.09 15.97
C LEU A 117 8.05 -10.59 16.29
N ARG A 118 8.50 -11.42 15.34
CA ARG A 118 8.66 -12.87 15.58
C ARG A 118 9.72 -13.18 16.63
N ASN A 119 10.83 -12.44 16.64
CA ASN A 119 11.90 -12.59 17.63
C ASN A 119 11.43 -12.23 19.05
N GLU A 120 10.47 -11.31 19.17
CA GLU A 120 9.79 -11.00 20.44
C GLU A 120 8.64 -11.98 20.77
N GLY A 121 8.53 -13.09 20.04
CA GLY A 121 7.54 -14.14 20.29
C GLY A 121 6.17 -13.89 19.68
N ALA A 122 5.99 -12.85 18.87
CA ALA A 122 4.71 -12.59 18.23
C ALA A 122 4.41 -13.58 17.09
N LYS A 123 3.20 -14.13 17.09
CA LYS A 123 2.69 -14.91 15.96
C LYS A 123 2.03 -13.98 14.94
N ILE A 124 2.70 -13.75 13.82
CA ILE A 124 2.16 -12.91 12.75
C ILE A 124 1.06 -13.68 12.01
N LYS A 125 -0.17 -13.17 12.06
CA LYS A 125 -1.32 -13.72 11.33
C LYS A 125 -1.31 -13.35 9.85
N GLY A 126 -0.84 -12.15 9.53
CA GLY A 126 -0.74 -11.65 8.18
C GLY A 126 -0.42 -10.16 8.14
N MET A 127 -0.45 -9.58 6.94
CA MET A 127 -0.21 -8.15 6.69
C MET A 127 -1.36 -7.57 5.85
N ALA A 128 -1.79 -6.38 6.22
CA ALA A 128 -2.74 -5.59 5.46
C ALA A 128 -2.08 -4.30 4.97
N ALA A 129 -2.26 -3.95 3.69
CA ALA A 129 -1.75 -2.71 3.13
C ALA A 129 -2.82 -1.99 2.32
N ILE A 130 -2.72 -0.66 2.22
CA ILE A 130 -3.70 0.16 1.49
C ILE A 130 -3.59 -0.11 0.00
N PHE A 131 -2.37 -0.17 -0.52
CA PHE A 131 -2.10 -0.21 -1.95
C PHE A 131 -0.86 -1.05 -2.27
N THR A 132 -0.87 -1.67 -3.44
CA THR A 132 0.32 -2.35 -4.02
C THR A 132 0.46 -2.01 -5.49
N TYR A 133 1.71 -1.86 -5.93
CA TYR A 133 2.05 -1.78 -7.36
C TYR A 133 1.98 -3.13 -8.07
N GLY A 134 1.95 -4.23 -7.32
CA GLY A 134 1.87 -5.58 -7.86
C GLY A 134 3.18 -6.14 -8.43
N PHE A 135 4.32 -5.53 -8.11
CA PHE A 135 5.61 -5.99 -8.62
C PHE A 135 5.90 -7.44 -8.22
N PRO A 136 6.38 -8.30 -9.15
CA PRO A 136 6.70 -9.70 -8.87
C PRO A 136 7.62 -9.88 -7.67
N VAL A 137 8.66 -9.04 -7.56
CA VAL A 137 9.61 -9.06 -6.44
C VAL A 137 8.93 -8.90 -5.07
N SER A 138 7.82 -8.17 -4.99
CA SER A 138 7.07 -8.01 -3.73
C SER A 138 6.39 -9.32 -3.35
N LYS A 139 5.77 -9.98 -4.33
CA LYS A 139 5.10 -11.27 -4.13
C LYS A 139 6.08 -12.33 -3.67
N GLU A 140 7.20 -12.48 -4.37
CA GLU A 140 8.26 -13.43 -4.04
C GLU A 140 8.79 -13.22 -2.61
N ARG A 141 9.00 -11.96 -2.19
CA ARG A 141 9.47 -11.63 -0.85
C ARG A 141 8.45 -11.97 0.24
N PHE A 142 7.17 -11.71 0.00
CA PHE A 142 6.13 -12.06 0.97
C PHE A 142 5.98 -13.58 1.10
N GLU A 143 6.04 -14.31 -0.01
CA GLU A 143 6.05 -15.77 -0.03
C GLU A 143 7.27 -16.34 0.71
N ALA A 144 8.48 -15.84 0.43
CA ALA A 144 9.71 -16.24 1.11
C ALA A 144 9.68 -15.95 2.62
N ALA A 145 9.01 -14.87 3.03
CA ALA A 145 8.79 -14.53 4.43
C ALA A 145 7.66 -15.34 5.10
N ASN A 146 6.99 -16.22 4.37
CA ASN A 146 5.77 -16.93 4.81
C ASN A 146 4.75 -15.94 5.41
N LEU A 147 4.45 -14.88 4.65
CA LEU A 147 3.58 -13.80 5.08
C LEU A 147 2.38 -13.69 4.14
N ASP A 148 1.20 -14.00 4.66
CA ASP A 148 -0.05 -13.78 3.93
C ASP A 148 -0.39 -12.29 3.91
N VAL A 149 -0.55 -11.72 2.72
CA VAL A 149 -0.77 -10.29 2.52
C VAL A 149 -2.05 -10.03 1.74
N PHE A 150 -2.85 -9.07 2.19
CA PHE A 150 -3.88 -8.48 1.34
C PHE A 150 -3.73 -6.97 1.23
N THR A 151 -4.30 -6.41 0.17
CA THR A 151 -4.33 -4.96 -0.05
C THR A 151 -5.75 -4.51 -0.35
N LEU A 152 -6.10 -3.30 0.09
CA LEU A 152 -7.41 -2.70 -0.20
C LEU A 152 -7.52 -2.34 -1.67
N SER A 153 -6.42 -1.92 -2.31
CA SER A 153 -6.37 -1.67 -3.76
C SER A 153 -5.03 -2.06 -4.36
N ASN A 154 -4.95 -2.02 -5.68
CA ASN A 154 -3.75 -2.32 -6.46
C ASN A 154 -3.64 -1.41 -7.69
N TYR A 155 -2.52 -1.53 -8.40
CA TYR A 155 -2.21 -0.71 -9.56
C TYR A 155 -3.24 -0.87 -10.70
N GLU A 156 -3.69 -2.09 -10.98
CA GLU A 156 -4.67 -2.39 -12.03
C GLU A 156 -6.00 -1.66 -11.77
N ASN A 157 -6.56 -1.79 -10.55
CA ASN A 157 -7.79 -1.10 -10.16
C ASN A 157 -7.62 0.43 -10.16
N LEU A 158 -6.42 0.91 -9.79
CA LEU A 158 -6.09 2.33 -9.86
C LEU A 158 -6.15 2.86 -11.30
N LEU A 159 -5.50 2.17 -12.24
CA LEU A 159 -5.48 2.58 -13.64
C LEU A 159 -6.89 2.56 -14.25
N GLN A 160 -7.67 1.51 -13.97
CA GLN A 160 -9.05 1.44 -14.41
C GLN A 160 -9.85 2.68 -13.93
N LYS A 161 -9.75 3.02 -12.66
CA LYS A 161 -10.42 4.20 -12.10
C LYS A 161 -9.88 5.52 -12.64
N ALA A 162 -8.58 5.59 -12.90
CA ALA A 162 -7.96 6.78 -13.47
C ALA A 162 -8.49 7.08 -14.89
N VAL A 163 -8.73 6.06 -15.70
CA VAL A 163 -9.36 6.20 -17.01
C VAL A 163 -10.85 6.54 -16.87
N ASP A 164 -11.60 5.77 -16.09
CA ASP A 164 -13.05 5.97 -15.88
C ASP A 164 -13.39 7.40 -15.41
N LYS A 165 -12.51 7.99 -14.59
CA LYS A 165 -12.66 9.33 -14.01
C LYS A 165 -11.89 10.41 -14.78
N GLN A 166 -11.30 10.07 -15.92
CA GLN A 166 -10.57 11.01 -16.78
C GLN A 166 -9.36 11.70 -16.12
N TYR A 167 -8.72 11.03 -15.14
CA TYR A 167 -7.43 11.48 -14.59
C TYR A 167 -6.28 11.26 -15.58
N VAL A 168 -6.41 10.24 -16.43
CA VAL A 168 -5.48 9.92 -17.53
C VAL A 168 -6.25 9.54 -18.78
N SER A 169 -5.65 9.78 -19.94
CA SER A 169 -6.14 9.34 -21.23
C SER A 169 -5.75 7.88 -21.53
N GLU A 170 -6.38 7.26 -22.52
CA GLU A 170 -6.01 5.91 -22.96
C GLU A 170 -4.55 5.81 -23.43
N ASN A 171 -4.03 6.85 -24.10
CA ASN A 171 -2.62 6.88 -24.52
C ASN A 171 -1.66 6.91 -23.34
N GLU A 172 -2.03 7.58 -22.24
CA GLU A 172 -1.22 7.60 -21.02
C GLU A 172 -1.26 6.27 -20.27
N LEU A 173 -2.33 5.48 -20.45
CA LEU A 173 -2.46 4.14 -19.87
C LEU A 173 -1.36 3.20 -20.35
N GLU A 174 -0.99 3.26 -21.64
CA GLU A 174 0.11 2.45 -22.20
C GLU A 174 1.43 2.78 -21.50
N THR A 175 1.73 4.08 -21.32
CA THR A 175 2.94 4.53 -20.62
C THR A 175 2.98 4.05 -19.16
N LEU A 176 1.86 4.17 -18.45
CA LEU A 176 1.71 3.71 -17.07
C LEU A 176 1.89 2.19 -16.96
N SER A 177 1.30 1.44 -17.89
CA SER A 177 1.42 -0.02 -17.93
C SER A 177 2.84 -0.49 -18.25
N ALA A 178 3.51 0.16 -19.21
CA ALA A 178 4.91 -0.10 -19.57
C ALA A 178 5.85 0.17 -18.38
N TRP A 179 5.63 1.26 -17.64
CA TRP A 179 6.39 1.53 -16.43
C TRP A 179 6.22 0.42 -15.39
N ASN A 180 5.01 -0.02 -15.13
CA ASN A 180 4.75 -1.04 -14.12
C ASN A 180 5.38 -2.39 -14.46
N ALA A 181 5.49 -2.71 -15.74
CA ALA A 181 6.13 -3.94 -16.22
C ALA A 181 7.65 -3.95 -15.97
N ASN A 182 8.33 -2.80 -16.12
CA ASN A 182 9.78 -2.68 -15.92
C ASN A 182 10.18 -1.32 -15.34
N PRO A 183 9.90 -1.06 -14.05
CA PRO A 183 10.07 0.26 -13.47
C PRO A 183 11.54 0.68 -13.31
N ALA A 184 12.48 -0.29 -13.25
CA ALA A 184 13.90 0.00 -13.06
C ALA A 184 14.58 0.53 -14.33
N GLU A 185 14.12 0.10 -15.50
CA GLU A 185 14.70 0.45 -16.81
C GLU A 185 13.80 1.41 -17.61
N TRP A 186 12.68 1.82 -17.01
CA TRP A 186 11.77 2.73 -17.67
C TRP A 186 12.39 4.13 -17.81
N ASN A 187 12.68 4.51 -19.04
CA ASN A 187 13.17 5.84 -19.41
C ASN A 187 12.10 6.55 -20.23
N VAL A 188 11.77 7.77 -19.83
CA VAL A 188 11.05 8.70 -20.71
C VAL A 188 12.09 9.36 -21.58
N GLU A 189 12.07 9.09 -22.86
CA GLU A 189 12.70 9.98 -23.84
C GLU A 189 11.86 11.28 -23.82
N VAL A 190 12.41 12.32 -23.20
CA VAL A 190 11.83 13.67 -23.15
C VAL A 190 12.25 14.42 -24.38
#